data_d998a6308fd9643d385bad4c9289229d
#
_entry.id   d998a6308fd9643d385bad4c9289229d
#
_cell.length_a   1.000
_cell.length_b   1.000
_cell.length_c   1.000
_cell.angle_alpha   90.00
_cell.angle_beta   90.00
_cell.angle_gamma   90.00
#
_symmetry.space_group_name_H-M   'P 1'
#
loop_
_entity.id
_entity.type
_entity.pdbx_description
1 polymer ?
#
loop_
_entity_poly.entity_id
_entity_poly.type
_entity_poly.pdbx_seq_one_letter_code
_entity_poly.pdbx_strand_id
1 'polypeptide(L)'
;MNRIALHQSSVHPLDPVELVQLAATAGVDSIGLRVAAVDEVQQWWSRGIGSPVLHSLIPVLLSTRVTVLDVGRVHLGPELRVVDSQHAYVRALELGVRLGAQFVTARATPDVTDDPAELFAILAELARRFQLRALITVVPGTPVATLDQARAVVADTGGGIVLDVSPRTHTADTVDELVVELGPALGYVRVPAAELADGGTPGLLATLPPQVAVAIGGSPTGEPVPQETMDVDQLGRVRALRAAVDAMLRHPSAAH
;
A
#
# COMPACT_ATOMS: atom_id res chain seq x y z
N MET A 1 16.24 9.18 5.22
CA MET A 1 15.20 9.79 4.39
C MET A 1 14.13 8.72 4.14
N ASN A 2 12.86 9.05 4.33
CA ASN A 2 11.77 8.10 4.14
C ASN A 2 11.68 7.71 2.66
N ARG A 3 11.41 6.43 2.38
CA ARG A 3 11.17 5.98 1.01
C ARG A 3 9.76 6.39 0.58
N ILE A 4 9.65 6.86 -0.66
CA ILE A 4 8.35 7.19 -1.26
C ILE A 4 7.96 6.06 -2.21
N ALA A 5 6.73 5.59 -2.08
CA ALA A 5 6.15 4.54 -2.91
C ALA A 5 4.96 5.07 -3.73
N LEU A 6 4.79 4.56 -4.95
CA LEU A 6 3.65 4.83 -5.81
C LEU A 6 2.78 3.57 -5.91
N HIS A 7 1.58 3.62 -5.39
CA HIS A 7 0.64 2.50 -5.53
C HIS A 7 -0.02 2.51 -6.91
N GLN A 8 -0.15 1.34 -7.51
CA GLN A 8 -0.84 1.13 -8.79
C GLN A 8 -2.26 1.73 -8.81
N SER A 9 -2.92 1.76 -7.65
CA SER A 9 -4.27 2.33 -7.50
C SER A 9 -4.33 3.86 -7.61
N SER A 10 -3.22 4.57 -7.56
CA SER A 10 -3.16 6.04 -7.64
C SER A 10 -2.94 6.58 -9.04
N VAL A 11 -2.61 5.69 -9.96
CA VAL A 11 -2.42 6.00 -11.38
C VAL A 11 -3.38 5.16 -12.21
N HIS A 12 -3.59 5.55 -13.46
CA HIS A 12 -4.39 4.77 -14.42
C HIS A 12 -3.93 3.30 -14.42
N PRO A 13 -4.80 2.34 -14.82
CA PRO A 13 -4.46 0.92 -14.90
C PRO A 13 -3.27 0.70 -15.86
N LEU A 14 -2.09 1.04 -15.35
CA LEU A 14 -0.84 0.78 -16.02
C LEU A 14 -0.48 -0.71 -15.88
N ASP A 15 0.14 -1.24 -16.91
CA ASP A 15 0.90 -2.47 -16.79
C ASP A 15 1.97 -2.34 -15.69
N PRO A 16 2.26 -3.39 -14.92
CA PRO A 16 3.27 -3.31 -13.87
C PRO A 16 4.67 -2.85 -14.34
N VAL A 17 5.06 -3.15 -15.57
CA VAL A 17 6.33 -2.69 -16.14
C VAL A 17 6.28 -1.18 -16.40
N GLU A 18 5.18 -0.69 -16.96
CA GLU A 18 4.95 0.75 -17.18
C GLU A 18 4.93 1.51 -15.85
N LEU A 19 4.32 0.93 -14.81
CA LEU A 19 4.30 1.51 -13.47
C LEU A 19 5.72 1.69 -12.90
N VAL A 20 6.59 0.66 -13.04
CA VAL A 20 7.99 0.74 -12.59
C VAL A 20 8.75 1.80 -13.37
N GLN A 21 8.57 1.87 -14.70
CA GLN A 21 9.23 2.86 -15.54
C GLN A 21 8.79 4.29 -15.19
N LEU A 22 7.49 4.49 -14.94
CA LEU A 22 6.94 5.76 -14.50
C LEU A 22 7.50 6.17 -13.14
N ALA A 23 7.51 5.25 -12.16
CA ALA A 23 8.07 5.48 -10.84
C ALA A 23 9.55 5.87 -10.91
N ALA A 24 10.35 5.11 -11.65
CA ALA A 24 11.78 5.39 -11.86
C ALA A 24 12.00 6.78 -12.48
N THR A 25 11.26 7.11 -13.54
CA THR A 25 11.40 8.39 -14.25
C THR A 25 10.93 9.57 -13.40
N ALA A 26 9.95 9.35 -12.51
CA ALA A 26 9.49 10.34 -11.54
C ALA A 26 10.40 10.43 -10.30
N GLY A 27 11.38 9.54 -10.16
CA GLY A 27 12.29 9.47 -9.01
C GLY A 27 11.65 8.89 -7.75
N VAL A 28 10.62 8.08 -7.89
CA VAL A 28 9.96 7.36 -6.78
C VAL A 28 10.74 6.08 -6.48
N ASP A 29 10.92 5.77 -5.18
CA ASP A 29 11.84 4.72 -4.73
C ASP A 29 11.21 3.31 -4.80
N SER A 30 9.88 3.24 -4.68
CA SER A 30 9.16 1.98 -4.54
C SER A 30 7.80 2.01 -5.22
N ILE A 31 7.23 0.85 -5.46
CA ILE A 31 5.86 0.71 -5.93
C ILE A 31 5.05 -0.22 -5.03
N GLY A 32 3.73 -0.05 -5.01
CA GLY A 32 2.78 -1.02 -4.45
C GLY A 32 1.94 -1.62 -5.58
N LEU A 33 1.85 -2.95 -5.62
CA LEU A 33 1.19 -3.70 -6.69
C LEU A 33 -0.13 -4.30 -6.23
N ARG A 34 -1.18 -4.17 -7.05
CA ARG A 34 -2.46 -4.83 -6.81
C ARG A 34 -2.41 -6.28 -7.30
N VAL A 35 -2.69 -7.21 -6.38
CA VAL A 35 -2.74 -8.64 -6.68
C VAL A 35 -4.14 -9.23 -6.55
N ALA A 36 -5.07 -8.54 -5.90
CA ALA A 36 -6.48 -8.89 -5.92
C ALA A 36 -7.13 -8.22 -7.14
N ALA A 37 -7.62 -9.02 -8.06
CA ALA A 37 -8.25 -8.54 -9.27
C ALA A 37 -9.59 -7.87 -8.96
N VAL A 38 -9.80 -6.70 -9.55
CA VAL A 38 -11.12 -6.06 -9.63
C VAL A 38 -11.79 -6.44 -10.97
N ASP A 39 -10.97 -6.78 -11.98
CA ASP A 39 -11.42 -7.23 -13.29
C ASP A 39 -10.39 -8.18 -13.96
N GLU A 40 -10.79 -8.83 -15.07
CA GLU A 40 -9.96 -9.81 -15.77
C GLU A 40 -8.68 -9.23 -16.37
N VAL A 41 -8.65 -7.94 -16.67
CA VAL A 41 -7.50 -7.28 -17.32
C VAL A 41 -6.35 -7.12 -16.30
N GLN A 42 -6.68 -7.00 -15.03
CA GLN A 42 -5.68 -6.83 -13.96
C GLN A 42 -5.21 -8.17 -13.34
N GLN A 43 -5.67 -9.31 -13.84
CA GLN A 43 -5.26 -10.63 -13.33
C GLN A 43 -3.90 -11.13 -13.88
N TRP A 44 -2.96 -10.22 -14.19
CA TRP A 44 -1.64 -10.60 -14.70
C TRP A 44 -0.89 -11.58 -13.81
N TRP A 45 -1.14 -11.53 -12.51
CA TRP A 45 -0.53 -12.40 -11.50
C TRP A 45 -1.20 -13.79 -11.41
N SER A 46 -2.46 -13.94 -11.83
CA SER A 46 -3.20 -15.21 -11.75
C SER A 46 -2.61 -16.31 -12.64
N ARG A 47 -1.83 -15.94 -13.64
CA ARG A 47 -1.10 -16.87 -14.52
C ARG A 47 0.13 -17.48 -13.84
N GLY A 48 0.40 -17.13 -12.57
CA GLY A 48 1.45 -17.74 -11.75
C GLY A 48 2.87 -17.38 -12.19
N ILE A 49 3.78 -18.19 -11.72
CA ILE A 49 5.24 -18.05 -11.84
C ILE A 49 5.75 -17.96 -13.29
N GLY A 50 5.05 -18.59 -14.22
CA GLY A 50 5.34 -18.54 -15.66
C GLY A 50 4.72 -17.34 -16.41
N SER A 51 4.18 -16.35 -15.69
CA SER A 51 3.61 -15.16 -16.32
C SER A 51 4.66 -14.41 -17.14
N PRO A 52 4.39 -14.11 -18.44
CA PRO A 52 5.29 -13.26 -19.25
C PRO A 52 5.54 -11.90 -18.60
N VAL A 53 4.56 -11.37 -17.87
CA VAL A 53 4.68 -10.09 -17.15
C VAL A 53 5.76 -10.16 -16.07
N LEU A 54 5.86 -11.25 -15.30
CA LEU A 54 6.91 -11.40 -14.30
C LEU A 54 8.31 -11.46 -14.94
N HIS A 55 8.44 -12.16 -16.07
CA HIS A 55 9.71 -12.21 -16.80
C HIS A 55 10.17 -10.83 -17.30
N SER A 56 9.23 -9.96 -17.67
CA SER A 56 9.54 -8.59 -18.07
C SER A 56 9.75 -7.66 -16.88
N LEU A 57 9.01 -7.84 -15.79
CA LEU A 57 9.02 -6.95 -14.62
C LEU A 57 10.33 -7.05 -13.81
N ILE A 58 10.83 -8.25 -13.57
CA ILE A 58 12.03 -8.46 -12.73
C ILE A 58 13.26 -7.73 -13.30
N PRO A 59 13.62 -7.85 -14.59
CA PRO A 59 14.73 -7.09 -15.16
C PRO A 59 14.56 -5.58 -15.06
N VAL A 60 13.34 -5.07 -15.20
CA VAL A 60 13.05 -3.62 -15.10
C VAL A 60 13.22 -3.14 -13.67
N LEU A 61 12.73 -3.86 -12.66
CA LEU A 61 12.98 -3.56 -11.25
C LEU A 61 14.47 -3.49 -10.95
N LEU A 62 15.25 -4.47 -11.43
CA LEU A 62 16.69 -4.52 -11.22
C LEU A 62 17.41 -3.35 -11.89
N SER A 63 17.08 -3.02 -13.14
CA SER A 63 17.74 -1.96 -13.91
C SER A 63 17.40 -0.56 -13.39
N THR A 64 16.17 -0.34 -12.91
CA THR A 64 15.71 0.94 -12.39
C THR A 64 16.02 1.14 -10.91
N ARG A 65 16.30 0.06 -10.17
CA ARG A 65 16.45 0.04 -8.71
C ARG A 65 15.19 0.43 -7.94
N VAL A 66 14.04 0.45 -8.61
CA VAL A 66 12.74 0.60 -7.95
C VAL A 66 12.44 -0.69 -7.21
N THR A 67 12.02 -0.59 -5.96
CA THR A 67 11.68 -1.74 -5.12
C THR A 67 10.17 -1.92 -5.03
N VAL A 68 9.72 -3.09 -4.57
CA VAL A 68 8.30 -3.32 -4.28
C VAL A 68 8.08 -3.15 -2.78
N LEU A 69 7.23 -2.20 -2.40
CA LEU A 69 6.86 -1.96 -1.00
C LEU A 69 5.90 -3.05 -0.53
N ASP A 70 4.80 -3.22 -1.25
CA ASP A 70 3.76 -4.18 -0.90
C ASP A 70 3.14 -4.84 -2.12
N VAL A 71 2.57 -6.00 -1.88
CA VAL A 71 1.61 -6.65 -2.76
C VAL A 71 0.27 -6.71 -2.03
N GLY A 72 -0.80 -6.35 -2.69
CA GLY A 72 -2.12 -6.29 -2.07
C GLY A 72 -3.18 -5.87 -3.08
N ARG A 73 -4.37 -5.71 -2.69
CA ARG A 73 -5.04 -5.87 -1.39
C ARG A 73 -5.73 -7.23 -1.39
N VAL A 74 -5.27 -8.16 -0.58
CA VAL A 74 -6.01 -9.42 -0.42
C VAL A 74 -7.23 -9.19 0.47
N HIS A 75 -8.31 -9.89 0.18
CA HIS A 75 -9.50 -9.83 1.02
C HIS A 75 -9.37 -10.83 2.17
N LEU A 76 -9.78 -10.44 3.38
CA LEU A 76 -9.95 -11.41 4.45
C LEU A 76 -11.23 -12.19 4.17
N GLY A 77 -11.12 -13.48 3.97
CA GLY A 77 -12.24 -14.35 3.64
C GLY A 77 -12.16 -15.71 4.35
N PRO A 78 -13.27 -16.46 4.40
CA PRO A 78 -13.35 -17.76 5.08
C PRO A 78 -12.40 -18.81 4.47
N GLU A 79 -11.94 -18.60 3.24
CA GLU A 79 -10.98 -19.48 2.57
C GLU A 79 -9.65 -19.58 3.32
N LEU A 80 -9.31 -18.55 4.14
CA LEU A 80 -8.11 -18.60 5.00
C LEU A 80 -8.15 -19.71 6.03
N ARG A 81 -9.34 -20.14 6.48
CA ARG A 81 -9.50 -21.21 7.47
C ARG A 81 -9.27 -22.62 6.90
N VAL A 82 -9.40 -22.77 5.59
CA VAL A 82 -9.34 -24.07 4.92
C VAL A 82 -8.05 -24.16 4.12
N VAL A 83 -7.11 -24.98 4.53
CA VAL A 83 -5.77 -25.09 3.92
C VAL A 83 -5.84 -25.30 2.40
N ASP A 84 -6.75 -26.17 1.93
CA ASP A 84 -6.91 -26.43 0.50
C ASP A 84 -7.52 -25.25 -0.28
N SER A 85 -8.07 -24.24 0.41
CA SER A 85 -8.66 -23.04 -0.21
C SER A 85 -7.71 -21.83 -0.18
N GLN A 86 -6.56 -21.94 0.48
CA GLN A 86 -5.59 -20.83 0.62
C GLN A 86 -4.80 -20.52 -0.65
N HIS A 87 -5.04 -21.20 -1.78
CA HIS A 87 -4.21 -21.07 -2.99
C HIS A 87 -4.06 -19.65 -3.52
N ALA A 88 -5.10 -18.80 -3.41
CA ALA A 88 -5.03 -17.42 -3.87
C ALA A 88 -4.08 -16.59 -2.99
N TYR A 89 -4.12 -16.79 -1.68
CA TYR A 89 -3.22 -16.13 -0.73
C TYR A 89 -1.78 -16.60 -0.92
N VAL A 90 -1.56 -17.89 -1.02
CA VAL A 90 -0.23 -18.47 -1.27
C VAL A 90 0.38 -17.88 -2.54
N ARG A 91 -0.37 -17.83 -3.64
CA ARG A 91 0.11 -17.21 -4.89
C ARG A 91 0.46 -15.74 -4.74
N ALA A 92 -0.33 -14.97 -3.98
CA ALA A 92 -0.03 -13.56 -3.72
C ALA A 92 1.27 -13.40 -2.91
N LEU A 93 1.48 -14.27 -1.92
CA LEU A 93 2.70 -14.29 -1.10
C LEU A 93 3.93 -14.73 -1.90
N GLU A 94 3.82 -15.78 -2.71
CA GLU A 94 4.88 -16.22 -3.63
C GLU A 94 5.29 -15.10 -4.59
N LEU A 95 4.31 -14.38 -5.12
CA LEU A 95 4.56 -13.20 -5.95
C LEU A 95 5.31 -12.13 -5.17
N GLY A 96 4.87 -11.81 -3.95
CA GLY A 96 5.54 -10.86 -3.06
C GLY A 96 7.00 -11.20 -2.83
N VAL A 97 7.31 -12.45 -2.50
CA VAL A 97 8.70 -12.93 -2.34
C VAL A 97 9.52 -12.74 -3.60
N ARG A 98 8.98 -13.15 -4.75
CA ARG A 98 9.70 -13.03 -6.03
C ARG A 98 10.02 -11.61 -6.43
N LEU A 99 9.14 -10.69 -6.07
CA LEU A 99 9.31 -9.26 -6.35
C LEU A 99 10.09 -8.53 -5.25
N GLY A 100 10.48 -9.22 -4.18
CA GLY A 100 11.17 -8.61 -3.04
C GLY A 100 10.30 -7.63 -2.25
N ALA A 101 8.98 -7.85 -2.23
CA ALA A 101 8.07 -7.04 -1.43
C ALA A 101 8.38 -7.18 0.07
N GLN A 102 8.05 -6.13 0.83
CA GLN A 102 8.19 -6.16 2.30
C GLN A 102 6.89 -6.56 2.97
N PHE A 103 5.76 -6.20 2.36
CA PHE A 103 4.46 -6.36 2.94
C PHE A 103 3.48 -7.06 2.01
N VAL A 104 2.51 -7.75 2.60
CA VAL A 104 1.24 -8.07 1.97
C VAL A 104 0.15 -7.27 2.67
N THR A 105 -0.67 -6.54 1.90
CA THR A 105 -1.77 -5.75 2.48
C THR A 105 -3.11 -6.48 2.35
N ALA A 106 -3.90 -6.44 3.41
CA ALA A 106 -5.21 -7.05 3.48
C ALA A 106 -6.29 -6.02 3.83
N ARG A 107 -7.54 -6.34 3.50
CA ARG A 107 -8.73 -5.60 3.92
C ARG A 107 -9.88 -6.54 4.25
N ALA A 108 -10.70 -6.16 5.22
CA ALA A 108 -12.01 -6.75 5.37
C ALA A 108 -12.95 -6.22 4.28
N THR A 109 -13.96 -7.02 3.89
CA THR A 109 -15.04 -6.59 3.01
C THR A 109 -16.36 -6.52 3.81
N PRO A 110 -17.38 -5.75 3.36
CA PRO A 110 -18.62 -5.58 4.12
C PRO A 110 -19.40 -6.89 4.35
N ASP A 111 -19.21 -7.86 3.50
CA ASP A 111 -19.84 -9.18 3.50
C ASP A 111 -19.12 -10.22 4.35
N VAL A 112 -17.98 -9.87 4.94
CA VAL A 112 -17.26 -10.77 5.86
C VAL A 112 -18.04 -10.90 7.16
N THR A 113 -18.51 -12.12 7.44
CA THR A 113 -19.23 -12.49 8.66
C THR A 113 -18.34 -13.14 9.71
N ASP A 114 -17.17 -13.63 9.30
CA ASP A 114 -16.16 -14.21 10.18
C ASP A 114 -15.44 -13.11 10.97
N ASP A 115 -14.84 -13.50 12.11
CA ASP A 115 -14.02 -12.60 12.92
C ASP A 115 -12.77 -12.16 12.13
N PRO A 116 -12.62 -10.86 11.82
CA PRO A 116 -11.45 -10.36 11.10
C PRO A 116 -10.13 -10.60 11.83
N ALA A 117 -10.13 -10.68 13.17
CA ALA A 117 -8.93 -10.91 13.94
C ALA A 117 -8.41 -12.35 13.74
N GLU A 118 -9.30 -13.33 13.75
CA GLU A 118 -8.91 -14.72 13.45
C GLU A 118 -8.40 -14.87 12.02
N LEU A 119 -9.10 -14.29 11.04
CA LEU A 119 -8.69 -14.38 9.63
C LEU A 119 -7.35 -13.70 9.39
N PHE A 120 -7.14 -12.55 10.01
CA PHE A 120 -5.88 -11.82 9.90
C PHE A 120 -4.73 -12.57 10.59
N ALA A 121 -4.96 -13.21 11.73
CA ALA A 121 -3.95 -14.02 12.41
C ALA A 121 -3.47 -15.19 11.52
N ILE A 122 -4.40 -15.85 10.82
CA ILE A 122 -4.04 -16.90 9.85
C ILE A 122 -3.22 -16.31 8.70
N LEU A 123 -3.63 -15.18 8.13
CA LEU A 123 -2.88 -14.52 7.06
C LEU A 123 -1.48 -14.07 7.53
N ALA A 124 -1.38 -13.52 8.73
CA ALA A 124 -0.10 -13.05 9.29
C ALA A 124 0.88 -14.20 9.50
N GLU A 125 0.41 -15.33 10.03
CA GLU A 125 1.22 -16.54 10.19
C GLU A 125 1.63 -17.11 8.81
N LEU A 126 0.72 -17.12 7.84
CA LEU A 126 1.02 -17.55 6.49
C LEU A 126 2.07 -16.64 5.84
N ALA A 127 1.89 -15.31 5.92
CA ALA A 127 2.83 -14.33 5.37
C ALA A 127 4.23 -14.45 5.99
N ARG A 128 4.30 -14.70 7.30
CA ARG A 128 5.57 -14.90 8.02
C ARG A 128 6.39 -16.06 7.46
N ARG A 129 5.74 -17.16 7.01
CA ARG A 129 6.42 -18.29 6.36
C ARG A 129 7.06 -17.89 5.04
N PHE A 130 6.52 -16.87 4.38
CA PHE A 130 7.06 -16.27 3.16
C PHE A 130 7.97 -15.07 3.42
N GLN A 131 8.35 -14.81 4.69
CA GLN A 131 9.18 -13.66 5.08
C GLN A 131 8.55 -12.30 4.72
N LEU A 132 7.24 -12.25 4.59
CA LEU A 132 6.45 -11.03 4.41
C LEU A 132 5.75 -10.67 5.71
N ARG A 133 5.53 -9.38 5.93
CA ARG A 133 4.70 -8.92 7.02
C ARG A 133 3.31 -8.56 6.49
N ALA A 134 2.27 -9.13 7.11
CA ALA A 134 0.88 -8.79 6.77
C ALA A 134 0.50 -7.45 7.40
N LEU A 135 -0.15 -6.58 6.64
CA LEU A 135 -0.70 -5.31 7.11
C LEU A 135 -2.21 -5.27 6.83
N ILE A 136 -2.97 -4.76 7.79
CA ILE A 136 -4.40 -4.49 7.60
C ILE A 136 -4.61 -3.03 7.18
N THR A 137 -5.61 -2.79 6.34
CA THR A 137 -6.07 -1.45 5.97
C THR A 137 -7.42 -1.16 6.59
N VAL A 138 -7.59 0.04 7.11
CA VAL A 138 -8.88 0.55 7.60
C VAL A 138 -9.76 0.92 6.40
N VAL A 139 -10.99 0.39 6.35
CA VAL A 139 -11.93 0.69 5.27
C VAL A 139 -13.31 1.00 5.87
N PRO A 140 -13.82 2.23 5.71
CA PRO A 140 -15.14 2.60 6.20
C PRO A 140 -16.22 1.64 5.68
N GLY A 141 -17.20 1.32 6.53
CA GLY A 141 -18.32 0.42 6.17
C GLY A 141 -17.97 -1.07 6.16
N THR A 142 -16.80 -1.44 6.66
CA THR A 142 -16.39 -2.85 6.85
C THR A 142 -16.23 -3.18 8.33
N PRO A 143 -16.06 -4.45 8.72
CA PRO A 143 -15.74 -4.83 10.09
C PRO A 143 -14.45 -4.21 10.65
N VAL A 144 -13.57 -3.66 9.79
CA VAL A 144 -12.35 -2.94 10.18
C VAL A 144 -12.45 -1.50 9.67
N ALA A 145 -13.35 -0.72 10.25
CA ALA A 145 -13.67 0.64 9.81
C ALA A 145 -12.95 1.73 10.60
N THR A 146 -12.31 1.39 11.73
CA THR A 146 -11.61 2.34 12.60
C THR A 146 -10.20 1.84 12.94
N LEU A 147 -9.34 2.78 13.36
CA LEU A 147 -7.99 2.43 13.79
C LEU A 147 -7.99 1.50 15.01
N ASP A 148 -8.90 1.71 15.96
CA ASP A 148 -9.03 0.84 17.15
C ASP A 148 -9.41 -0.59 16.76
N GLN A 149 -10.32 -0.77 15.80
CA GLN A 149 -10.65 -2.08 15.26
C GLN A 149 -9.43 -2.71 14.57
N ALA A 150 -8.68 -1.94 13.77
CA ALA A 150 -7.47 -2.43 13.13
C ALA A 150 -6.41 -2.86 14.17
N ARG A 151 -6.26 -2.11 15.27
CA ARG A 151 -5.35 -2.46 16.37
C ARG A 151 -5.76 -3.77 17.05
N ALA A 152 -7.06 -3.95 17.30
CA ALA A 152 -7.58 -5.20 17.85
C ALA A 152 -7.30 -6.39 16.91
N VAL A 153 -7.44 -6.20 15.60
CA VAL A 153 -7.19 -7.22 14.58
C VAL A 153 -5.72 -7.64 14.52
N VAL A 154 -4.78 -6.70 14.67
CA VAL A 154 -3.34 -7.03 14.57
C VAL A 154 -2.71 -7.43 15.90
N ALA A 155 -3.44 -7.33 17.01
CA ALA A 155 -2.92 -7.66 18.34
C ALA A 155 -2.32 -9.07 18.33
N ASP A 156 -1.12 -9.21 18.90
CA ASP A 156 -0.38 -10.47 19.07
C ASP A 156 -0.08 -11.28 17.78
N THR A 157 -0.33 -10.72 16.59
CA THR A 157 -0.12 -11.42 15.31
C THR A 157 1.27 -11.20 14.71
N GLY A 158 2.01 -10.19 15.17
CA GLY A 158 3.24 -9.71 14.49
C GLY A 158 2.97 -8.97 13.18
N GLY A 159 1.70 -8.84 12.77
CA GLY A 159 1.26 -8.02 11.66
C GLY A 159 1.36 -6.52 11.95
N GLY A 160 0.72 -5.72 11.09
CA GLY A 160 0.70 -4.28 11.28
C GLY A 160 -0.43 -3.58 10.53
N ILE A 161 -0.39 -2.27 10.53
CA ILE A 161 -1.44 -1.40 10.04
C ILE A 161 -0.86 -0.47 8.98
N VAL A 162 -1.60 -0.25 7.91
CA VAL A 162 -1.39 0.85 6.99
C VAL A 162 -2.11 2.07 7.56
N LEU A 163 -1.37 3.11 7.93
CA LEU A 163 -1.94 4.35 8.43
C LEU A 163 -2.29 5.27 7.25
N ASP A 164 -3.58 5.48 7.03
CA ASP A 164 -4.06 6.48 6.08
C ASP A 164 -4.01 7.88 6.69
N VAL A 165 -3.24 8.77 6.08
CA VAL A 165 -3.12 10.16 6.51
C VAL A 165 -3.71 11.06 5.44
N SER A 166 -4.73 11.83 5.83
CA SER A 166 -5.38 12.84 4.99
C SER A 166 -4.84 14.24 5.32
N PRO A 167 -4.18 14.92 4.39
CA PRO A 167 -3.75 16.31 4.59
C PRO A 167 -4.90 17.30 4.88
N ARG A 168 -6.13 16.89 4.60
CA ARG A 168 -7.33 17.72 4.84
C ARG A 168 -7.87 17.63 6.26
N THR A 169 -7.61 16.52 6.96
CA THR A 169 -8.21 16.24 8.26
C THR A 169 -7.22 16.02 9.38
N HIS A 170 -5.95 15.74 9.06
CA HIS A 170 -4.89 15.53 10.04
C HIS A 170 -3.99 16.75 10.17
N THR A 171 -3.55 17.01 11.39
CA THR A 171 -2.47 17.94 11.71
C THR A 171 -1.17 17.16 11.97
N ALA A 172 -0.03 17.85 12.00
CA ALA A 172 1.25 17.21 12.33
C ALA A 172 1.20 16.56 13.71
N ASP A 173 0.67 17.26 14.72
CA ASP A 173 0.55 16.73 16.09
C ASP A 173 -0.31 15.46 16.12
N THR A 174 -1.44 15.44 15.40
CA THR A 174 -2.30 14.26 15.33
C THR A 174 -1.59 13.08 14.66
N VAL A 175 -0.81 13.34 13.60
CA VAL A 175 -0.03 12.27 12.93
C VAL A 175 1.06 11.73 13.86
N ASP A 176 1.74 12.61 14.59
CA ASP A 176 2.77 12.23 15.56
C ASP A 176 2.21 11.36 16.68
N GLU A 177 1.06 11.74 17.22
CA GLU A 177 0.34 10.93 18.21
C GLU A 177 0.01 9.54 17.67
N LEU A 178 -0.55 9.45 16.46
CA LEU A 178 -0.89 8.19 15.83
C LEU A 178 0.34 7.32 15.55
N VAL A 179 1.44 7.91 15.09
CA VAL A 179 2.70 7.20 14.83
C VAL A 179 3.28 6.62 16.13
N VAL A 180 3.27 7.40 17.20
CA VAL A 180 3.73 6.95 18.54
C VAL A 180 2.82 5.85 19.07
N GLU A 181 1.51 6.03 18.97
CA GLU A 181 0.51 5.07 19.45
C GLU A 181 0.59 3.73 18.72
N LEU A 182 0.78 3.74 17.41
CA LEU A 182 0.94 2.52 16.61
C LEU A 182 2.31 1.84 16.86
N GLY A 183 3.34 2.63 17.09
CA GLY A 183 4.67 2.10 17.38
C GLY A 183 5.10 0.98 16.40
N PRO A 184 5.41 -0.24 16.92
CA PRO A 184 5.82 -1.36 16.07
C PRO A 184 4.68 -1.92 15.20
N ALA A 185 3.42 -1.61 15.48
CA ALA A 185 2.29 -2.00 14.63
C ALA A 185 2.19 -1.14 13.35
N LEU A 186 2.85 0.01 13.29
CA LEU A 186 2.90 0.80 12.06
C LEU A 186 3.67 0.05 10.97
N GLY A 187 3.03 -0.17 9.82
CA GLY A 187 3.68 -0.71 8.64
C GLY A 187 4.27 0.39 7.77
N TYR A 188 3.42 1.20 7.20
CA TYR A 188 3.78 2.41 6.46
C TYR A 188 2.61 3.41 6.49
N VAL A 189 2.91 4.67 6.11
CA VAL A 189 1.89 5.72 5.95
C VAL A 189 1.44 5.76 4.50
N ARG A 190 0.13 5.90 4.28
CA ARG A 190 -0.45 6.11 2.94
C ARG A 190 -1.17 7.45 2.89
N VAL A 191 -0.88 8.21 1.83
CA VAL A 191 -1.54 9.50 1.56
C VAL A 191 -2.35 9.37 0.26
N PRO A 192 -3.65 9.70 0.26
CA PRO A 192 -4.47 9.63 -0.95
C PRO A 192 -3.97 10.61 -2.02
N ALA A 193 -3.73 10.11 -3.24
CA ALA A 193 -3.24 10.94 -4.36
C ALA A 193 -4.17 12.12 -4.69
N ALA A 194 -5.48 11.93 -4.52
CA ALA A 194 -6.46 12.99 -4.75
C ALA A 194 -6.31 14.17 -3.77
N GLU A 195 -5.75 13.93 -2.58
CA GLU A 195 -5.56 14.96 -1.56
C GLU A 195 -4.19 15.64 -1.63
N LEU A 196 -3.29 15.08 -2.43
CA LEU A 196 -1.97 15.66 -2.71
C LEU A 196 -2.00 16.65 -3.89
N ALA A 197 -3.08 16.67 -4.66
CA ALA A 197 -3.20 17.50 -5.87
C ALA A 197 -3.01 19.00 -5.59
N ASP A 198 -3.38 19.45 -4.40
CA ASP A 198 -3.26 20.85 -3.94
C ASP A 198 -1.88 21.14 -3.29
N GLY A 199 -0.90 20.24 -3.42
CA GLY A 199 0.47 20.43 -2.94
C GLY A 199 0.80 19.81 -1.58
N GLY A 200 -0.20 19.22 -0.92
CA GLY A 200 -0.04 18.64 0.43
C GLY A 200 0.09 19.70 1.53
N THR A 201 0.20 19.26 2.78
CA THR A 201 0.43 20.14 3.94
C THR A 201 1.90 20.04 4.35
N PRO A 202 2.72 21.10 4.14
CA PRO A 202 4.13 21.07 4.51
C PRO A 202 4.32 20.71 6.00
N GLY A 203 5.28 19.81 6.26
CA GLY A 203 5.62 19.39 7.61
C GLY A 203 4.69 18.35 8.25
N LEU A 204 3.59 17.96 7.60
CA LEU A 204 2.61 17.03 8.17
C LEU A 204 3.22 15.68 8.59
N LEU A 205 4.28 15.24 7.94
CA LEU A 205 4.98 13.98 8.18
C LEU A 205 6.44 14.20 8.63
N ALA A 206 6.77 15.39 9.14
CA ALA A 206 8.15 15.78 9.42
C ALA A 206 8.84 14.91 10.49
N THR A 207 8.08 14.40 11.44
CA THR A 207 8.58 13.55 12.55
C THR A 207 8.52 12.06 12.25
N LEU A 208 8.03 11.68 11.05
CA LEU A 208 7.91 10.27 10.69
C LEU A 208 9.28 9.57 10.73
N PRO A 209 9.41 8.44 11.44
CA PRO A 209 10.66 7.70 11.52
C PRO A 209 11.22 7.35 10.12
N PRO A 210 12.51 7.52 9.85
CA PRO A 210 13.08 7.42 8.50
C PRO A 210 12.96 6.04 7.86
N GLN A 211 12.70 4.99 8.63
CA GLN A 211 12.46 3.63 8.15
C GLN A 211 11.01 3.41 7.68
N VAL A 212 10.08 4.28 8.05
CA VAL A 212 8.67 4.20 7.66
C VAL A 212 8.52 4.77 6.25
N ALA A 213 8.00 3.99 5.33
CA ALA A 213 7.73 4.45 3.97
C ALA A 213 6.46 5.31 3.90
N VAL A 214 6.40 6.21 2.91
CA VAL A 214 5.19 6.97 2.58
C VAL A 214 4.70 6.55 1.21
N ALA A 215 3.51 5.99 1.13
CA ALA A 215 2.90 5.54 -0.11
C ALA A 215 1.90 6.57 -0.63
N ILE A 216 2.04 6.95 -1.89
CA ILE A 216 1.03 7.70 -2.65
C ILE A 216 0.00 6.67 -3.11
N GLY A 217 -1.17 6.65 -2.49
CA GLY A 217 -2.19 5.61 -2.70
C GLY A 217 -3.47 6.13 -3.35
N GLY A 218 -4.31 5.20 -3.78
CA GLY A 218 -5.71 5.49 -4.09
C GLY A 218 -6.55 5.61 -2.82
N SER A 219 -7.85 5.90 -2.97
CA SER A 219 -8.80 5.93 -1.85
C SER A 219 -8.76 4.63 -1.03
N PRO A 220 -8.90 4.70 0.30
CA PRO A 220 -9.07 3.53 1.16
C PRO A 220 -10.24 2.64 0.71
N THR A 221 -11.32 3.23 0.23
CA THR A 221 -12.50 2.52 -0.32
C THR A 221 -12.19 1.73 -1.58
N GLY A 222 -11.07 2.01 -2.24
CA GLY A 222 -10.65 1.33 -3.46
C GLY A 222 -11.37 1.83 -4.72
N GLU A 223 -12.09 2.94 -4.62
CA GLU A 223 -12.68 3.58 -5.80
C GLU A 223 -11.60 3.91 -6.84
N PRO A 224 -11.84 3.56 -8.10
CA PRO A 224 -10.90 3.90 -9.16
C PRO A 224 -10.78 5.42 -9.30
N VAL A 225 -9.59 5.89 -9.65
CA VAL A 225 -9.40 7.29 -10.05
C VAL A 225 -10.30 7.56 -11.26
N PRO A 226 -11.12 8.62 -11.26
CA PRO A 226 -12.02 8.91 -12.38
C PRO A 226 -11.28 8.96 -13.72
N GLN A 227 -11.88 8.36 -14.74
CA GLN A 227 -11.27 8.25 -16.09
C GLN A 227 -10.97 9.61 -16.74
N GLU A 228 -11.73 10.64 -16.39
CA GLU A 228 -11.57 12.00 -16.92
C GLU A 228 -10.22 12.66 -16.57
N THR A 229 -9.51 12.13 -15.58
CA THR A 229 -8.16 12.61 -15.20
C THR A 229 -7.03 11.93 -15.98
N MET A 230 -7.34 11.12 -16.99
CA MET A 230 -6.44 10.14 -17.57
C MET A 230 -5.63 10.59 -18.80
N ASP A 231 -6.01 11.69 -19.42
CA ASP A 231 -5.35 12.21 -20.62
C ASP A 231 -4.25 13.23 -20.36
N VAL A 232 -3.90 13.42 -19.09
CA VAL A 232 -2.89 14.38 -18.66
C VAL A 232 -1.55 13.68 -18.46
N ASP A 233 -0.47 14.37 -18.73
CA ASP A 233 0.92 14.02 -18.44
C ASP A 233 1.07 13.28 -17.09
N GLN A 234 0.98 11.95 -17.12
CA GLN A 234 1.09 11.09 -15.93
C GLN A 234 2.42 11.29 -15.21
N LEU A 235 3.50 11.53 -15.96
CA LEU A 235 4.81 11.77 -15.40
C LEU A 235 4.85 13.09 -14.61
N GLY A 236 4.31 14.17 -15.19
CA GLY A 236 4.19 15.46 -14.52
C GLY A 236 3.35 15.35 -13.25
N ARG A 237 2.23 14.62 -13.32
CA ARG A 237 1.37 14.37 -12.18
C ARG A 237 2.11 13.60 -11.07
N VAL A 238 2.78 12.50 -11.37
CA VAL A 238 3.50 11.71 -10.36
C VAL A 238 4.66 12.50 -9.75
N ARG A 239 5.35 13.33 -10.54
CA ARG A 239 6.38 14.25 -10.02
C ARG A 239 5.80 15.28 -9.06
N ALA A 240 4.64 15.85 -9.37
CA ALA A 240 3.95 16.78 -8.49
C ALA A 240 3.51 16.10 -7.18
N LEU A 241 2.92 14.91 -7.25
CA LEU A 241 2.54 14.12 -6.07
C LEU A 241 3.75 13.79 -5.19
N ARG A 242 4.87 13.38 -5.80
CA ARG A 242 6.11 13.15 -5.08
C ARG A 242 6.63 14.41 -4.40
N ALA A 243 6.65 15.54 -5.11
CA ALA A 243 7.09 16.81 -4.54
C ALA A 243 6.21 17.25 -3.36
N ALA A 244 4.90 16.98 -3.41
CA ALA A 244 3.99 17.22 -2.28
C ALA A 244 4.36 16.37 -1.07
N VAL A 245 4.63 15.07 -1.24
CA VAL A 245 5.10 14.19 -0.15
C VAL A 245 6.46 14.65 0.39
N ASP A 246 7.38 15.04 -0.48
CA ASP A 246 8.68 15.59 -0.06
C ASP A 246 8.50 16.87 0.80
N ALA A 247 7.52 17.71 0.48
CA ALA A 247 7.19 18.88 1.29
C ALA A 247 6.60 18.51 2.66
N MET A 248 5.75 17.49 2.71
CA MET A 248 5.18 16.97 3.96
C MET A 248 6.24 16.39 4.90
N LEU A 249 7.30 15.78 4.36
CA LEU A 249 8.39 15.16 5.11
C LEU A 249 9.45 16.17 5.60
N ARG A 250 9.48 17.38 5.05
CA ARG A 250 10.44 18.43 5.50
C ARG A 250 9.92 19.14 6.73
N HIS A 251 10.80 19.31 7.72
CA HIS A 251 10.48 20.27 8.80
C HIS A 251 10.21 21.65 8.21
N PRO A 252 9.13 22.32 8.63
CA PRO A 252 8.94 23.71 8.26
C PRO A 252 10.19 24.46 8.74
N SER A 253 10.93 25.04 7.79
CA SER A 253 12.06 25.88 8.12
C SER A 253 11.52 27.00 9.02
N ALA A 254 12.05 27.14 10.24
CA ALA A 254 11.70 28.27 11.07
C ALA A 254 12.02 29.51 10.26
N ALA A 255 10.98 30.22 9.84
CA ALA A 255 11.15 31.52 9.19
C ALA A 255 11.75 32.44 10.26
N HIS A 256 13.05 32.74 10.08
CA HIS A 256 13.77 33.75 10.84
C HIS A 256 13.40 35.15 10.34
#